data_a40cd343385cb026c53176a2ff17b6c2
#
_entry.id   a40cd343385cb026c53176a2ff17b6c2
#
_cell.length_a   1.000
_cell.length_b   1.000
_cell.length_c   1.000
_cell.angle_alpha   90.00
_cell.angle_beta   90.00
_cell.angle_gamma   90.00
#
_symmetry.space_group_name_H-M   'P 1'
#
loop_
_entity.id
_entity.type
_entity.pdbx_description
1 polymer ?
#
loop_
_entity_poly.entity_id
_entity_poly.type
_entity_poly.pdbx_seq_one_letter_code
_entity_poly.pdbx_strand_id
1 'polypeptide(L)'
;IESKIKLKGAQKKVWELISTPGILESVHPFCKENKVLLWKENNEKQDLLVYLNDLEYYREFKKWDAPNGFQLNIGKKDGKKSKVVWQIKKCGGHSELKITVFPYRSSKIPKIFYFWVHYFYIKPKLKNYLSSVLNGINWYLDNKIKVKKNQFGPHPWFT
;
A
#
# COMPACT_ATOMS: atom_id res chain seq x y z
N ILE A 1 9.41 -7.79 1.80
CA ILE A 1 9.90 -6.40 1.82
C ILE A 1 8.93 -5.59 2.66
N GLU A 2 9.44 -4.84 3.61
CA GLU A 2 8.58 -4.07 4.51
C GLU A 2 9.10 -2.64 4.74
N SER A 3 8.18 -1.75 5.09
CA SER A 3 8.45 -0.42 5.63
C SER A 3 7.45 -0.11 6.74
N LYS A 4 7.84 0.74 7.69
CA LYS A 4 7.01 1.13 8.83
C LYS A 4 7.24 2.58 9.22
N ILE A 5 6.23 3.17 9.85
CA ILE A 5 6.26 4.54 10.33
C ILE A 5 5.53 4.65 11.68
N LYS A 6 6.02 5.51 12.57
CA LYS A 6 5.29 5.93 13.76
C LYS A 6 4.35 7.07 13.41
N LEU A 7 3.09 6.94 13.80
CA LEU A 7 2.03 7.92 13.52
C LEU A 7 1.53 8.51 14.83
N LYS A 8 1.28 9.81 14.83
CA LYS A 8 0.64 10.49 15.96
C LYS A 8 -0.84 10.09 16.01
N GLY A 9 -1.28 9.58 17.15
CA GLY A 9 -2.67 9.24 17.39
C GLY A 9 -2.94 7.77 17.70
N ALA A 10 -4.17 7.52 18.11
CA ALA A 10 -4.62 6.19 18.51
C ALA A 10 -4.77 5.25 17.31
N GLN A 11 -4.58 3.97 17.55
CA GLN A 11 -4.74 2.89 16.56
C GLN A 11 -6.08 2.99 15.80
N LYS A 12 -7.17 3.28 16.52
CA LYS A 12 -8.50 3.44 15.94
C LYS A 12 -8.56 4.53 14.86
N LYS A 13 -7.92 5.68 15.10
CA LYS A 13 -7.87 6.79 14.14
C LYS A 13 -7.09 6.43 12.85
N VAL A 14 -6.00 5.69 13.00
CA VAL A 14 -5.24 5.18 11.84
C VAL A 14 -6.06 4.16 11.07
N TRP A 15 -6.74 3.26 11.79
CA TRP A 15 -7.63 2.27 11.19
C TRP A 15 -8.77 2.92 10.40
N GLU A 16 -9.49 3.85 11.01
CA GLU A 16 -10.59 4.59 10.37
C GLU A 16 -10.14 5.24 9.05
N LEU A 17 -8.92 5.80 9.02
CA LEU A 17 -8.37 6.36 7.80
C LEU A 17 -8.10 5.29 6.74
N ILE A 18 -7.26 4.29 7.05
CA ILE A 18 -6.80 3.33 6.01
C ILE A 18 -7.90 2.35 5.58
N SER A 19 -8.96 2.21 6.36
CA SER A 19 -10.13 1.36 6.05
C SER A 19 -11.22 2.09 5.24
N THR A 20 -11.09 3.40 5.01
CA THR A 20 -12.05 4.18 4.22
C THR A 20 -11.95 3.80 2.74
N PRO A 21 -13.09 3.49 2.07
CA PRO A 21 -13.12 3.22 0.63
C PRO A 21 -12.58 4.40 -0.18
N GLY A 22 -11.75 4.13 -1.20
CA GLY A 22 -11.20 5.17 -2.08
C GLY A 22 -10.14 6.08 -1.46
N ILE A 23 -9.72 5.84 -0.21
CA ILE A 23 -8.82 6.73 0.53
C ILE A 23 -7.45 6.95 -0.15
N LEU A 24 -7.01 6.02 -0.99
CA LEU A 24 -5.72 6.16 -1.64
C LEU A 24 -5.62 7.41 -2.52
N GLU A 25 -6.71 7.91 -3.05
CA GLU A 25 -6.69 9.19 -3.78
C GLU A 25 -6.24 10.38 -2.93
N SER A 26 -6.44 10.28 -1.62
CA SER A 26 -6.11 11.35 -0.69
C SER A 26 -4.76 11.18 -0.02
N VAL A 27 -4.29 9.94 0.16
CA VAL A 27 -3.10 9.65 0.97
C VAL A 27 -1.93 9.07 0.17
N HIS A 28 -2.14 8.63 -1.09
CA HIS A 28 -1.13 7.91 -1.84
C HIS A 28 -0.50 8.78 -2.94
N PRO A 29 0.81 9.10 -2.87
CA PRO A 29 1.45 10.08 -3.75
C PRO A 29 1.53 9.66 -5.23
N PHE A 30 1.36 8.37 -5.52
CA PHE A 30 1.39 7.82 -6.89
C PHE A 30 0.01 7.40 -7.38
N CYS A 31 -1.06 7.66 -6.63
CA CYS A 31 -2.41 7.32 -7.02
C CYS A 31 -2.99 8.40 -7.94
N LYS A 32 -3.43 8.01 -9.13
CA LYS A 32 -4.23 8.82 -10.04
C LYS A 32 -5.70 8.72 -9.67
N GLU A 33 -6.17 7.49 -9.45
CA GLU A 33 -7.55 7.16 -9.12
C GLU A 33 -7.63 5.90 -8.26
N ASN A 34 -8.60 5.84 -7.33
CA ASN A 34 -8.89 4.64 -6.54
C ASN A 34 -10.39 4.33 -6.60
N LYS A 35 -10.78 3.50 -7.56
CA LYS A 35 -12.18 3.11 -7.80
C LYS A 35 -12.59 1.97 -6.88
N VAL A 36 -13.63 2.16 -6.10
CA VAL A 36 -14.27 1.09 -5.32
C VAL A 36 -15.08 0.21 -6.27
N LEU A 37 -14.74 -1.08 -6.37
CA LEU A 37 -15.43 -2.04 -7.20
C LEU A 37 -16.46 -2.85 -6.41
N LEU A 38 -16.11 -3.23 -5.18
CA LEU A 38 -16.95 -4.00 -4.26
C LEU A 38 -16.58 -3.63 -2.83
N TRP A 39 -17.57 -3.35 -1.96
CA TRP A 39 -17.31 -3.02 -0.57
C TRP A 39 -18.46 -3.48 0.32
N LYS A 40 -18.45 -4.77 0.68
CA LYS A 40 -19.49 -5.37 1.51
C LYS A 40 -19.00 -5.59 2.94
N GLU A 41 -19.92 -5.68 3.88
CA GLU A 41 -19.62 -5.90 5.30
C GLU A 41 -19.00 -7.28 5.56
N ASN A 42 -19.36 -8.29 4.77
CA ASN A 42 -18.90 -9.68 4.89
C ASN A 42 -17.45 -9.94 4.42
N ASN A 43 -16.56 -8.93 4.46
CA ASN A 43 -15.18 -8.98 4.03
C ASN A 43 -14.94 -9.08 2.51
N GLU A 44 -15.98 -9.08 1.69
CA GLU A 44 -15.85 -9.00 0.24
C GLU A 44 -15.56 -7.55 -0.18
N LYS A 45 -14.29 -7.22 -0.28
CA LYS A 45 -13.83 -5.88 -0.65
C LYS A 45 -12.87 -5.95 -1.81
N GLN A 46 -13.10 -5.10 -2.80
CA GLN A 46 -12.25 -4.92 -3.98
C GLN A 46 -12.20 -3.46 -4.38
N ASP A 47 -11.04 -3.00 -4.78
CA ASP A 47 -10.89 -1.73 -5.47
C ASP A 47 -9.84 -1.81 -6.60
N LEU A 48 -9.85 -0.81 -7.45
CA LEU A 48 -8.89 -0.60 -8.51
C LEU A 48 -8.02 0.60 -8.15
N LEU A 49 -6.72 0.39 -8.08
CA LEU A 49 -5.72 1.45 -7.96
C LEU A 49 -5.12 1.74 -9.33
N VAL A 50 -5.37 2.94 -9.83
CA VAL A 50 -4.74 3.47 -11.04
C VAL A 50 -3.58 4.37 -10.64
N TYR A 51 -2.39 4.03 -11.10
CA TYR A 51 -1.17 4.81 -10.85
C TYR A 51 -1.05 6.01 -11.81
N LEU A 52 -0.11 6.91 -11.55
CA LEU A 52 0.08 8.13 -12.36
C LEU A 52 0.48 7.85 -13.81
N ASN A 53 1.12 6.71 -14.08
CA ASN A 53 1.46 6.22 -15.43
C ASN A 53 0.39 5.29 -16.04
N ASP A 54 -0.85 5.39 -15.57
CA ASP A 54 -2.01 4.61 -16.03
C ASP A 54 -1.90 3.08 -15.80
N LEU A 55 -0.95 2.64 -15.00
CA LEU A 55 -0.88 1.24 -14.59
C LEU A 55 -2.03 0.90 -13.63
N GLU A 56 -2.83 -0.08 -13.98
CA GLU A 56 -3.99 -0.53 -13.21
C GLU A 56 -3.67 -1.77 -12.37
N TYR A 57 -3.90 -1.67 -11.07
CA TYR A 57 -3.79 -2.81 -10.15
C TYR A 57 -5.08 -3.02 -9.36
N TYR A 58 -5.61 -4.23 -9.46
CA TYR A 58 -6.74 -4.71 -8.68
C TYR A 58 -6.25 -5.10 -7.28
N ARG A 59 -6.93 -4.59 -6.25
CA ARG A 59 -6.70 -4.94 -4.86
C ARG A 59 -7.88 -5.75 -4.35
N GLU A 60 -7.64 -7.00 -3.94
CA GLU A 60 -8.63 -7.93 -3.39
C GLU A 60 -8.31 -8.17 -1.93
N PHE A 61 -9.16 -7.70 -1.05
CA PHE A 61 -8.98 -7.88 0.40
C PHE A 61 -9.32 -9.32 0.79
N LYS A 62 -8.41 -10.00 1.49
CA LYS A 62 -8.51 -11.41 1.88
C LYS A 62 -8.70 -11.59 3.38
N LYS A 63 -8.23 -10.64 4.18
CA LYS A 63 -8.44 -10.61 5.63
C LYS A 63 -8.66 -9.16 6.06
N TRP A 64 -9.67 -8.97 6.88
CA TRP A 64 -10.03 -7.67 7.45
C TRP A 64 -10.08 -7.81 8.97
N ASP A 65 -9.10 -7.24 9.68
CA ASP A 65 -8.87 -7.44 11.13
C ASP A 65 -8.87 -6.08 11.84
N ALA A 66 -10.05 -5.54 12.01
CA ALA A 66 -10.26 -4.26 12.69
C ALA A 66 -9.95 -4.34 14.20
N PRO A 67 -9.23 -3.40 14.79
CA PRO A 67 -8.54 -2.27 14.18
C PRO A 67 -7.04 -2.54 13.87
N ASN A 68 -6.64 -3.82 13.73
CA ASN A 68 -5.23 -4.23 13.66
C ASN A 68 -4.66 -4.17 12.24
N GLY A 69 -5.53 -4.14 11.21
CA GLY A 69 -5.10 -4.05 9.82
C GLY A 69 -5.87 -4.96 8.86
N PHE A 70 -5.27 -5.19 7.69
CA PHE A 70 -5.84 -6.06 6.66
C PHE A 70 -4.77 -6.72 5.80
N GLN A 71 -5.17 -7.76 5.08
CA GLN A 71 -4.37 -8.44 4.08
C GLN A 71 -5.09 -8.41 2.74
N LEU A 72 -4.38 -8.15 1.67
CA LEU A 72 -4.90 -8.14 0.31
C LEU A 72 -3.93 -8.75 -0.70
N ASN A 73 -4.46 -9.13 -1.85
CA ASN A 73 -3.69 -9.43 -3.04
C ASN A 73 -3.77 -8.25 -4.01
N ILE A 74 -2.66 -7.88 -4.64
CA ILE A 74 -2.56 -6.76 -5.58
C ILE A 74 -1.84 -7.17 -6.86
N GLY A 75 -2.36 -6.76 -8.01
CA GLY A 75 -1.76 -7.01 -9.31
C GLY A 75 -2.68 -6.69 -10.47
N LYS A 76 -2.24 -6.96 -11.69
CA LYS A 76 -3.06 -6.81 -12.89
C LYS A 76 -4.26 -7.78 -12.84
N LYS A 77 -5.35 -7.44 -13.58
CA LYS A 77 -6.60 -8.21 -13.61
C LYS A 77 -6.35 -9.71 -13.80
N ASP A 78 -5.69 -10.07 -14.88
CA ASP A 78 -5.42 -11.46 -15.26
C ASP A 78 -3.96 -11.88 -15.01
N GLY A 79 -3.25 -11.13 -14.16
CA GLY A 79 -1.84 -11.35 -13.84
C GLY A 79 -1.60 -12.02 -12.50
N LYS A 80 -0.33 -12.37 -12.26
CA LYS A 80 0.11 -12.80 -10.93
C LYS A 80 -0.04 -11.67 -9.93
N LYS A 81 -0.51 -11.99 -8.73
CA LYS A 81 -0.75 -11.02 -7.65
C LYS A 81 0.30 -11.16 -6.55
N SER A 82 0.72 -10.04 -6.02
CA SER A 82 1.54 -9.95 -4.80
C SER A 82 0.64 -9.90 -3.59
N LYS A 83 1.04 -10.57 -2.50
CA LYS A 83 0.36 -10.45 -1.21
C LYS A 83 0.88 -9.20 -0.49
N VAL A 84 -0.03 -8.43 0.10
CA VAL A 84 0.29 -7.24 0.91
C VAL A 84 -0.41 -7.34 2.25
N VAL A 85 0.32 -7.02 3.31
CA VAL A 85 -0.19 -7.02 4.69
C VAL A 85 0.02 -5.64 5.28
N TRP A 86 -1.05 -5.04 5.77
CA TRP A 86 -1.04 -3.80 6.54
C TRP A 86 -1.31 -4.12 8.00
N GLN A 87 -0.45 -3.64 8.89
CA GLN A 87 -0.56 -3.90 10.33
C GLN A 87 -0.42 -2.59 11.10
N ILE A 88 -1.33 -2.38 12.04
CA ILE A 88 -1.30 -1.27 12.99
C ILE A 88 -1.02 -1.84 14.37
N LYS A 89 0.00 -1.31 15.03
CA LYS A 89 0.30 -1.65 16.42
C LYS A 89 0.14 -0.42 17.30
N LYS A 90 -0.49 -0.59 18.46
CA LYS A 90 -0.55 0.43 19.51
C LYS A 90 0.82 0.52 20.19
N CYS A 91 1.37 1.74 20.34
CA CYS A 91 2.65 2.01 20.96
C CYS A 91 2.52 3.20 21.93
N GLY A 92 2.00 2.95 23.13
CA GLY A 92 1.69 4.04 24.07
C GLY A 92 0.65 5.01 23.50
N GLY A 93 0.96 6.31 23.47
CA GLY A 93 0.10 7.35 22.88
C GLY A 93 0.18 7.47 21.34
N HIS A 94 0.94 6.60 20.67
CA HIS A 94 1.19 6.59 19.24
C HIS A 94 0.75 5.25 18.61
N SER A 95 0.78 5.18 17.30
CA SER A 95 0.59 3.94 16.55
C SER A 95 1.76 3.70 15.61
N GLU A 96 2.13 2.45 15.36
CA GLU A 96 3.05 2.05 14.29
C GLU A 96 2.23 1.43 13.16
N LEU A 97 2.31 2.00 11.97
CA LEU A 97 1.77 1.40 10.76
C LEU A 97 2.91 0.74 9.99
N LYS A 98 2.74 -0.55 9.68
CA LYS A 98 3.68 -1.34 8.89
C LYS A 98 2.98 -1.89 7.65
N ILE A 99 3.65 -1.78 6.49
CA ILE A 99 3.22 -2.41 5.24
C ILE A 99 4.29 -3.42 4.84
N THR A 100 3.88 -4.68 4.65
CA THR A 100 4.74 -5.76 4.18
C THR A 100 4.23 -6.26 2.84
N VAL A 101 5.10 -6.27 1.82
CA VAL A 101 4.81 -6.80 0.49
C VAL A 101 5.59 -8.08 0.26
N PHE A 102 4.88 -9.11 -0.17
CA PHE A 102 5.41 -10.38 -0.66
C PHE A 102 5.25 -10.38 -2.19
N PRO A 103 6.27 -9.90 -2.95
CA PRO A 103 6.14 -9.79 -4.38
C PRO A 103 6.03 -11.17 -5.03
N TYR A 104 5.17 -11.27 -6.03
CA TYR A 104 5.10 -12.49 -6.82
C TYR A 104 6.42 -12.73 -7.56
N ARG A 105 6.77 -14.01 -7.72
CA ARG A 105 7.97 -14.38 -8.48
C ARG A 105 7.69 -14.32 -9.98
N SER A 106 8.42 -13.46 -10.68
CA SER A 106 8.35 -13.40 -12.13
C SER A 106 8.99 -14.64 -12.74
N SER A 107 8.29 -15.28 -13.68
CA SER A 107 8.83 -16.39 -14.49
C SER A 107 9.87 -15.95 -15.52
N LYS A 108 9.93 -14.63 -15.80
CA LYS A 108 10.89 -14.05 -16.75
C LYS A 108 12.32 -13.98 -16.19
N ILE A 109 12.50 -14.10 -14.86
CA ILE A 109 13.81 -14.06 -14.22
C ILE A 109 14.25 -15.47 -13.92
N PRO A 110 15.38 -15.95 -14.50
CA PRO A 110 15.95 -17.25 -14.18
C PRO A 110 16.19 -17.40 -12.68
N LYS A 111 15.98 -18.61 -12.15
CA LYS A 111 16.04 -18.85 -10.68
C LYS A 111 17.38 -18.45 -10.07
N ILE A 112 18.48 -18.67 -10.78
CA ILE A 112 19.84 -18.35 -10.32
C ILE A 112 20.07 -16.84 -10.12
N PHE A 113 19.44 -15.97 -10.95
CA PHE A 113 19.60 -14.53 -10.86
C PHE A 113 18.54 -13.86 -9.99
N TYR A 114 17.50 -14.61 -9.56
CA TYR A 114 16.38 -14.04 -8.81
C TYR A 114 16.82 -13.37 -7.50
N PHE A 115 17.76 -14.00 -6.77
CA PHE A 115 18.29 -13.46 -5.52
C PHE A 115 18.94 -12.07 -5.72
N TRP A 116 19.80 -11.93 -6.73
CA TRP A 116 20.49 -10.69 -7.04
C TRP A 116 19.54 -9.58 -7.49
N VAL A 117 18.63 -9.90 -8.43
CA VAL A 117 17.62 -8.97 -8.91
C VAL A 117 16.67 -8.53 -7.77
N HIS A 118 16.26 -9.48 -6.94
CA HIS A 118 15.40 -9.18 -5.78
C HIS A 118 16.11 -8.27 -4.79
N TYR A 119 17.32 -8.57 -4.41
CA TYR A 119 18.04 -7.86 -3.36
C TYR A 119 18.53 -6.47 -3.81
N PHE A 120 19.10 -6.36 -5.00
CA PHE A 120 19.73 -5.13 -5.49
C PHE A 120 18.79 -4.21 -6.27
N TYR A 121 17.72 -4.74 -6.86
CA TYR A 121 16.81 -3.95 -7.69
C TYR A 121 15.40 -3.87 -7.11
N ILE A 122 14.73 -5.00 -6.86
CA ILE A 122 13.31 -5.00 -6.43
C ILE A 122 13.17 -4.44 -5.02
N LYS A 123 13.99 -4.89 -4.09
CA LYS A 123 13.89 -4.52 -2.67
C LYS A 123 14.10 -3.02 -2.43
N PRO A 124 15.14 -2.35 -2.96
CA PRO A 124 15.32 -0.90 -2.78
C PRO A 124 14.17 -0.08 -3.38
N LYS A 125 13.75 -0.41 -4.60
CA LYS A 125 12.64 0.28 -5.28
C LYS A 125 11.35 0.15 -4.50
N LEU A 126 11.00 -1.07 -4.08
CA LEU A 126 9.78 -1.30 -3.33
C LEU A 126 9.82 -0.67 -1.92
N LYS A 127 10.99 -0.64 -1.27
CA LYS A 127 11.17 0.07 -0.01
C LYS A 127 10.93 1.57 -0.14
N ASN A 128 11.47 2.19 -1.18
CA ASN A 128 11.24 3.60 -1.50
C ASN A 128 9.74 3.88 -1.72
N TYR A 129 9.09 3.07 -2.56
CA TYR A 129 7.65 3.14 -2.79
C TYR A 129 6.85 3.09 -1.47
N LEU A 130 7.09 2.08 -0.64
CA LEU A 130 6.38 1.91 0.63
C LEU A 130 6.62 3.08 1.59
N SER A 131 7.84 3.61 1.65
CA SER A 131 8.15 4.78 2.47
C SER A 131 7.37 6.00 2.01
N SER A 132 7.27 6.25 0.70
CA SER A 132 6.49 7.37 0.15
C SER A 132 4.99 7.23 0.46
N VAL A 133 4.45 6.01 0.37
CA VAL A 133 3.05 5.73 0.73
C VAL A 133 2.80 6.00 2.22
N LEU A 134 3.66 5.52 3.09
CA LEU A 134 3.57 5.74 4.54
C LEU A 134 3.70 7.22 4.91
N ASN A 135 4.61 7.95 4.26
CA ASN A 135 4.74 9.40 4.44
C ASN A 135 3.48 10.14 3.99
N GLY A 136 2.82 9.68 2.94
CA GLY A 136 1.54 10.25 2.49
C GLY A 136 0.43 10.07 3.52
N ILE A 137 0.33 8.90 4.14
CA ILE A 137 -0.61 8.63 5.22
C ILE A 137 -0.33 9.53 6.43
N ASN A 138 0.95 9.63 6.81
CA ASN A 138 1.36 10.51 7.92
C ASN A 138 1.03 11.97 7.63
N TRP A 139 1.36 12.46 6.43
CA TRP A 139 1.03 13.81 5.98
C TRP A 139 -0.46 14.12 6.12
N TYR A 140 -1.30 13.22 5.62
CA TYR A 140 -2.76 13.41 5.67
C TYR A 140 -3.30 13.37 7.10
N LEU A 141 -2.76 12.51 7.97
CA LEU A 141 -3.14 12.45 9.37
C LEU A 141 -2.81 13.75 10.12
N ASP A 142 -1.64 14.34 9.84
CA ASP A 142 -1.17 15.55 10.50
C ASP A 142 -1.85 16.82 9.95
N ASN A 143 -2.03 16.92 8.64
CA ASN A 143 -2.44 18.15 7.97
C ASN A 143 -3.90 18.16 7.50
N LYS A 144 -4.55 17.00 7.34
CA LYS A 144 -5.89 16.85 6.73
C LYS A 144 -5.98 17.40 5.29
N ILE A 145 -4.83 17.47 4.62
CA ILE A 145 -4.69 17.96 3.25
C ILE A 145 -4.29 16.78 2.35
N LYS A 146 -4.94 16.66 1.21
CA LYS A 146 -4.63 15.65 0.19
C LYS A 146 -3.15 15.72 -0.20
N VAL A 147 -2.51 14.55 -0.30
CA VAL A 147 -1.14 14.40 -0.77
C VAL A 147 -1.06 14.80 -2.25
N LYS A 148 -0.08 15.61 -2.59
CA LYS A 148 0.18 15.98 -3.99
C LYS A 148 0.80 14.82 -4.74
N LYS A 149 0.57 14.77 -6.06
CA LYS A 149 1.23 13.80 -6.94
C LYS A 149 2.75 13.95 -6.83
N ASN A 150 3.46 12.82 -6.65
CA ASN A 150 4.92 12.77 -6.46
C ASN A 150 5.46 13.63 -5.30
N GLN A 151 4.67 13.91 -4.26
CA GLN A 151 5.07 14.80 -3.15
C GLN A 151 6.39 14.40 -2.47
N PHE A 152 6.72 13.12 -2.47
CA PHE A 152 7.95 12.58 -1.86
C PHE A 152 8.97 12.11 -2.92
N GLY A 153 8.90 12.69 -4.11
CA GLY A 153 9.70 12.33 -5.28
C GLY A 153 8.98 11.34 -6.22
N PRO A 154 9.38 11.30 -7.51
CA PRO A 154 8.82 10.37 -8.49
C PRO A 154 9.31 8.95 -8.23
N HIS A 155 8.57 7.96 -8.74
CA HIS A 155 8.93 6.55 -8.63
C HIS A 155 8.93 5.87 -10.01
N PRO A 156 10.03 5.20 -10.41
CA PRO A 156 10.22 4.73 -11.80
C PRO A 156 9.21 3.67 -12.27
N TRP A 157 8.44 3.09 -11.36
CA TRP A 157 7.42 2.09 -11.71
C TRP A 157 6.00 2.64 -11.74
N PHE A 158 5.76 3.82 -11.18
CA PHE A 158 4.40 4.29 -10.88
C PHE A 158 4.15 5.75 -11.28
N THR A 159 5.12 6.40 -11.91
CA THR A 159 5.02 7.78 -12.41
C THR A 159 5.45 7.92 -13.85
#